data_de682d641f14f6876c0152596b37c237
#
_entry.id   de682d641f14f6876c0152596b37c237
#
_cell.length_a   1.000
_cell.length_b   1.000
_cell.length_c   1.000
_cell.angle_alpha   90.00
_cell.angle_beta   90.00
_cell.angle_gamma   90.00
#
_symmetry.space_group_name_H-M   'P 1'
#
loop_
_entity.id
_entity.type
_entity.pdbx_description
1 polymer ?
#
loop_
_entity_poly.entity_id
_entity_poly.type
_entity_poly.pdbx_seq_one_letter_code
_entity_poly.pdbx_strand_id
1 'polypeptide(L)'
;KDVITRSFQMRGYDSNYVPGWDCHGLPIEWKIEEQYRAKGRNKDEVPVVEFRQECRAFAQGWIDIQREEFKRLGVEGDWSHPYVTMSYDAEAQIAREIMKFATNGLLYRGSKPVMWSVVERTALAEAEVEYHDHTSTTIYVKFPVTGYRECNSTHGGDPAGLQAPDKADDIHLFPSYEGASIVIWTTTPWTIPGNRAIAFSKDVTYAVYEVTEAPHDNWAKVGEHFILADKLAEEVFKAARVTAY
;
A
#
# COMPACT_ATOMS: atom_id res chain seq x y z
N LYS A 1 -11.38 -26.68 19.73
CA LYS A 1 -10.74 -26.58 21.05
C LYS A 1 -11.52 -27.37 22.10
N ASP A 2 -12.85 -27.17 22.27
CA ASP A 2 -13.69 -27.84 23.26
C ASP A 2 -13.59 -29.38 23.18
N VAL A 3 -13.70 -29.97 21.98
CA VAL A 3 -13.55 -31.41 21.78
C VAL A 3 -12.21 -31.95 22.32
N ILE A 4 -11.13 -31.23 22.09
CA ILE A 4 -9.79 -31.63 22.54
C ILE A 4 -9.71 -31.53 24.07
N THR A 5 -10.04 -30.37 24.66
CA THR A 5 -9.97 -30.20 26.12
C THR A 5 -10.84 -31.20 26.84
N ARG A 6 -12.08 -31.37 26.41
CA ARG A 6 -13.04 -32.32 27.00
C ARG A 6 -12.59 -33.78 26.87
N SER A 7 -12.08 -34.18 25.70
CA SER A 7 -11.58 -35.56 25.52
C SER A 7 -10.39 -35.87 26.41
N PHE A 8 -9.50 -34.93 26.65
CA PHE A 8 -8.37 -35.08 27.55
C PHE A 8 -8.82 -35.11 29.01
N GLN A 9 -9.77 -34.29 29.42
CA GLN A 9 -10.38 -34.34 30.76
C GLN A 9 -11.01 -35.71 31.04
N MET A 10 -11.79 -36.24 30.07
CA MET A 10 -12.40 -37.60 30.19
C MET A 10 -11.36 -38.68 30.31
N ARG A 11 -10.14 -38.49 29.86
CA ARG A 11 -9.00 -39.41 29.97
C ARG A 11 -8.18 -39.17 31.24
N GLY A 12 -8.60 -38.29 32.14
CA GLY A 12 -7.96 -38.01 33.42
C GLY A 12 -6.81 -37.01 33.40
N TYR A 13 -6.67 -36.24 32.32
CA TYR A 13 -5.68 -35.18 32.26
C TYR A 13 -6.26 -33.89 32.83
N ASP A 14 -5.42 -33.06 33.44
CA ASP A 14 -5.75 -31.68 33.78
C ASP A 14 -5.68 -30.84 32.51
N SER A 15 -6.82 -30.69 31.84
CA SER A 15 -6.97 -29.97 30.58
C SER A 15 -7.98 -28.85 30.78
N ASN A 16 -7.55 -27.77 31.45
CA ASN A 16 -8.38 -26.61 31.68
C ASN A 16 -8.52 -25.78 30.40
N TYR A 17 -9.72 -25.26 30.15
CA TYR A 17 -9.98 -24.30 29.09
C TYR A 17 -10.25 -22.92 29.68
N VAL A 18 -9.37 -21.94 29.35
CA VAL A 18 -9.58 -20.55 29.66
C VAL A 18 -10.09 -19.86 28.41
N PRO A 19 -11.34 -19.38 28.38
CA PRO A 19 -11.87 -18.63 27.25
C PRO A 19 -11.09 -17.34 27.06
N GLY A 20 -10.87 -16.94 25.80
CA GLY A 20 -10.18 -15.71 25.46
C GLY A 20 -10.97 -14.90 24.43
N TRP A 21 -10.99 -13.58 24.61
CA TRP A 21 -11.59 -12.64 23.67
C TRP A 21 -10.59 -11.59 23.22
N ASP A 22 -10.55 -11.39 21.92
CA ASP A 22 -9.88 -10.27 21.29
C ASP A 22 -10.88 -9.10 21.18
N CYS A 23 -10.55 -7.98 21.82
CA CYS A 23 -11.50 -6.90 22.12
C CYS A 23 -11.12 -5.57 21.46
N HIS A 24 -10.43 -5.60 20.33
CA HIS A 24 -9.96 -4.40 19.63
C HIS A 24 -10.08 -4.58 18.10
N GLY A 25 -9.75 -3.52 17.37
CA GLY A 25 -9.65 -3.51 15.91
C GLY A 25 -10.80 -2.80 15.22
N LEU A 26 -10.64 -2.62 13.93
CA LEU A 26 -11.56 -1.90 13.04
C LEU A 26 -13.02 -2.31 13.13
N PRO A 27 -13.38 -3.59 13.25
CA PRO A 27 -14.79 -3.99 13.32
C PRO A 27 -15.55 -3.36 14.51
N ILE A 28 -14.90 -3.23 15.66
CA ILE A 28 -15.49 -2.60 16.84
C ILE A 28 -15.58 -1.09 16.65
N GLU A 29 -14.48 -0.47 16.23
CA GLU A 29 -14.40 0.98 16.01
C GLU A 29 -15.42 1.43 14.95
N TRP A 30 -15.54 0.67 13.86
CA TRP A 30 -16.53 0.93 12.82
C TRP A 30 -17.97 0.91 13.33
N LYS A 31 -18.31 -0.06 14.16
CA LYS A 31 -19.67 -0.15 14.75
C LYS A 31 -19.99 1.04 15.64
N ILE A 32 -19.06 1.51 16.43
CA ILE A 32 -19.23 2.72 17.24
C ILE A 32 -19.34 3.96 16.36
N GLU A 33 -18.52 4.04 15.30
CA GLU A 33 -18.62 5.13 14.34
C GLU A 33 -19.97 5.15 13.61
N GLU A 34 -20.51 4.00 13.19
CA GLU A 34 -21.88 3.90 12.65
C GLU A 34 -22.93 4.46 13.60
N GLN A 35 -22.80 4.17 14.90
CA GLN A 35 -23.70 4.69 15.92
C GLN A 35 -23.60 6.23 16.05
N TYR A 36 -22.40 6.78 15.94
CA TYR A 36 -22.21 8.24 15.93
C TYR A 36 -22.82 8.87 14.69
N ARG A 37 -22.56 8.32 13.50
CA ARG A 37 -23.16 8.80 12.24
C ARG A 37 -24.69 8.77 12.30
N ALA A 38 -25.28 7.70 12.84
CA ALA A 38 -26.73 7.61 13.01
C ALA A 38 -27.31 8.69 13.95
N LYS A 39 -26.51 9.20 14.88
CA LYS A 39 -26.85 10.30 15.80
C LYS A 39 -26.43 11.69 15.24
N GLY A 40 -25.93 11.75 14.00
CA GLY A 40 -25.43 13.00 13.38
C GLY A 40 -24.13 13.53 14.00
N ARG A 41 -23.37 12.70 14.73
CA ARG A 41 -22.08 13.05 15.33
C ARG A 41 -20.92 12.58 14.45
N ASN A 42 -19.84 13.35 14.44
CA ASN A 42 -18.60 12.96 13.78
C ASN A 42 -17.64 12.34 14.81
N LYS A 43 -17.11 11.16 14.51
CA LYS A 43 -16.13 10.45 15.34
C LYS A 43 -14.89 11.33 15.64
N ASP A 44 -14.43 12.09 14.66
CA ASP A 44 -13.20 12.89 14.77
C ASP A 44 -13.35 14.07 15.78
N GLU A 45 -14.59 14.40 16.17
CA GLU A 45 -14.91 15.45 17.15
C GLU A 45 -15.08 14.89 18.57
N VAL A 46 -15.08 13.56 18.72
CA VAL A 46 -15.23 12.89 20.01
C VAL A 46 -13.88 12.76 20.69
N PRO A 47 -13.76 13.06 22.00
CA PRO A 47 -12.54 12.81 22.74
C PRO A 47 -12.10 11.35 22.64
N VAL A 48 -10.81 11.10 22.35
CA VAL A 48 -10.27 9.75 22.13
C VAL A 48 -10.57 8.80 23.30
N VAL A 49 -10.51 9.28 24.53
CA VAL A 49 -10.79 8.47 25.73
C VAL A 49 -12.26 8.04 25.76
N GLU A 50 -13.19 8.95 25.46
CA GLU A 50 -14.62 8.66 25.37
C GLU A 50 -14.91 7.59 24.31
N PHE A 51 -14.38 7.80 23.10
CA PHE A 51 -14.52 6.83 22.02
C PHE A 51 -13.99 5.43 22.39
N ARG A 52 -12.80 5.37 22.99
CA ARG A 52 -12.22 4.09 23.46
C ARG A 52 -13.05 3.41 24.53
N GLN A 53 -13.64 4.19 25.45
CA GLN A 53 -14.53 3.64 26.49
C GLN A 53 -15.81 3.05 25.89
N GLU A 54 -16.39 3.71 24.89
CA GLU A 54 -17.54 3.16 24.17
C GLU A 54 -17.19 1.87 23.40
N CYS A 55 -16.02 1.80 22.76
CA CYS A 55 -15.53 0.56 22.15
C CYS A 55 -15.36 -0.57 23.17
N ARG A 56 -14.81 -0.28 24.36
CA ARG A 56 -14.68 -1.26 25.47
C ARG A 56 -16.05 -1.74 25.96
N ALA A 57 -17.00 -0.82 26.15
CA ALA A 57 -18.34 -1.17 26.58
C ALA A 57 -19.08 -2.04 25.55
N PHE A 58 -18.91 -1.73 24.27
CA PHE A 58 -19.46 -2.53 23.17
C PHE A 58 -18.85 -3.94 23.15
N ALA A 59 -17.53 -4.06 23.26
CA ALA A 59 -16.85 -5.35 23.32
C ALA A 59 -17.28 -6.17 24.54
N GLN A 60 -17.44 -5.53 25.70
CA GLN A 60 -17.91 -6.20 26.92
C GLN A 60 -19.32 -6.78 26.74
N GLY A 61 -20.21 -6.04 26.10
CA GLY A 61 -21.56 -6.56 25.79
C GLY A 61 -21.53 -7.83 24.95
N TRP A 62 -20.64 -7.89 23.97
CA TRP A 62 -20.47 -9.09 23.14
C TRP A 62 -19.82 -10.24 23.90
N ILE A 63 -18.88 -9.98 24.80
CA ILE A 63 -18.31 -11.02 25.69
C ILE A 63 -19.42 -11.68 26.49
N ASP A 64 -20.31 -10.89 27.08
CA ASP A 64 -21.39 -11.40 27.93
C ASP A 64 -22.39 -12.25 27.13
N ILE A 65 -22.79 -11.80 25.94
CA ILE A 65 -23.67 -12.55 25.03
C ILE A 65 -23.00 -13.88 24.63
N GLN A 66 -21.79 -13.84 24.10
CA GLN A 66 -21.07 -15.01 23.61
C GLN A 66 -20.76 -16.01 24.73
N ARG A 67 -20.46 -15.54 25.95
CA ARG A 67 -20.27 -16.40 27.12
C ARG A 67 -21.52 -17.25 27.38
N GLU A 68 -22.70 -16.65 27.39
CA GLU A 68 -23.93 -17.39 27.62
C GLU A 68 -24.30 -18.33 26.47
N GLU A 69 -24.02 -17.92 25.23
CA GLU A 69 -24.19 -18.77 24.05
C GLU A 69 -23.28 -19.99 24.09
N PHE A 70 -22.01 -19.84 24.41
CA PHE A 70 -21.08 -20.98 24.53
C PHE A 70 -21.41 -21.90 25.68
N LYS A 71 -21.85 -21.36 26.84
CA LYS A 71 -22.36 -22.18 27.94
C LYS A 71 -23.61 -22.98 27.53
N ARG A 72 -24.52 -22.36 26.78
CA ARG A 72 -25.70 -23.04 26.23
C ARG A 72 -25.32 -24.18 25.29
N LEU A 73 -24.23 -24.01 24.49
CA LEU A 73 -23.69 -25.07 23.64
C LEU A 73 -22.98 -26.19 24.44
N GLY A 74 -22.85 -26.05 25.74
CA GLY A 74 -22.19 -27.02 26.60
C GLY A 74 -20.67 -26.92 26.61
N VAL A 75 -20.08 -25.80 26.24
CA VAL A 75 -18.64 -25.61 26.34
C VAL A 75 -18.25 -25.42 27.80
N GLU A 76 -17.37 -26.29 28.30
CA GLU A 76 -16.85 -26.24 29.66
C GLU A 76 -15.53 -25.47 29.71
N GLY A 77 -15.35 -24.62 30.73
CA GLY A 77 -14.16 -23.81 30.92
C GLY A 77 -14.29 -22.86 32.11
N ASP A 78 -13.19 -22.15 32.40
CA ASP A 78 -13.18 -21.12 33.44
C ASP A 78 -13.79 -19.81 32.91
N TRP A 79 -15.08 -19.75 32.92
CA TRP A 79 -15.86 -18.59 32.48
C TRP A 79 -15.79 -17.40 33.46
N SER A 80 -15.29 -17.65 34.67
CA SER A 80 -15.19 -16.63 35.72
C SER A 80 -13.91 -15.80 35.56
N HIS A 81 -12.85 -16.39 35.00
CA HIS A 81 -11.55 -15.76 34.83
C HIS A 81 -11.08 -15.84 33.35
N PRO A 82 -11.82 -15.25 32.42
CA PRO A 82 -11.46 -15.27 31.03
C PRO A 82 -10.21 -14.42 30.76
N TYR A 83 -9.46 -14.76 29.69
CA TYR A 83 -8.47 -13.87 29.14
C TYR A 83 -9.14 -12.84 28.23
N VAL A 84 -8.95 -11.55 28.51
CA VAL A 84 -9.54 -10.45 27.75
C VAL A 84 -8.45 -9.47 27.35
N THR A 85 -8.24 -9.27 26.05
CA THR A 85 -7.15 -8.43 25.54
C THR A 85 -7.28 -6.96 25.93
N MET A 86 -8.49 -6.49 26.24
CA MET A 86 -8.74 -5.13 26.72
C MET A 86 -8.59 -4.96 28.24
N SER A 87 -8.23 -6.01 28.98
CA SER A 87 -7.95 -5.85 30.42
C SER A 87 -6.68 -5.02 30.61
N TYR A 88 -6.66 -4.18 31.66
CA TYR A 88 -5.51 -3.32 31.93
C TYR A 88 -4.24 -4.11 32.20
N ASP A 89 -4.34 -5.28 32.81
CA ASP A 89 -3.20 -6.16 33.08
C ASP A 89 -2.62 -6.72 31.77
N ALA A 90 -3.47 -7.14 30.83
CA ALA A 90 -3.05 -7.60 29.51
C ALA A 90 -2.38 -6.47 28.72
N GLU A 91 -2.99 -5.29 28.67
CA GLU A 91 -2.41 -4.11 28.02
C GLU A 91 -1.06 -3.72 28.64
N ALA A 92 -0.96 -3.73 29.97
CA ALA A 92 0.28 -3.44 30.67
C ALA A 92 1.38 -4.48 30.35
N GLN A 93 1.03 -5.75 30.23
CA GLN A 93 1.98 -6.78 29.86
C GLN A 93 2.47 -6.63 28.42
N ILE A 94 1.58 -6.33 27.48
CA ILE A 94 1.94 -6.02 26.09
C ILE A 94 2.91 -4.84 26.04
N ALA A 95 2.61 -3.77 26.77
CA ALA A 95 3.49 -2.61 26.83
C ALA A 95 4.88 -2.95 27.39
N ARG A 96 4.95 -3.77 28.46
CA ARG A 96 6.23 -4.24 29.03
C ARG A 96 7.06 -5.04 28.02
N GLU A 97 6.41 -5.91 27.23
CA GLU A 97 7.13 -6.67 26.21
C GLU A 97 7.66 -5.78 25.08
N ILE A 98 6.87 -4.82 24.59
CA ILE A 98 7.32 -3.85 23.58
C ILE A 98 8.49 -3.01 24.10
N MET A 99 8.46 -2.61 25.38
CA MET A 99 9.56 -1.86 25.99
C MET A 99 10.89 -2.62 25.97
N LYS A 100 10.88 -3.95 26.07
CA LYS A 100 12.09 -4.77 25.93
C LYS A 100 12.72 -4.63 24.55
N PHE A 101 11.90 -4.62 23.49
CA PHE A 101 12.39 -4.40 22.13
C PHE A 101 12.96 -2.98 21.96
N ALA A 102 12.29 -1.97 22.50
CA ALA A 102 12.78 -0.60 22.46
C ALA A 102 14.13 -0.45 23.19
N THR A 103 14.27 -1.03 24.39
CA THR A 103 15.50 -0.98 25.19
C THR A 103 16.66 -1.69 24.49
N ASN A 104 16.39 -2.76 23.76
CA ASN A 104 17.40 -3.52 23.01
C ASN A 104 17.69 -2.94 21.61
N GLY A 105 17.12 -1.79 21.26
CA GLY A 105 17.33 -1.13 19.96
C GLY A 105 16.67 -1.83 18.78
N LEU A 106 15.78 -2.79 19.01
CA LEU A 106 15.08 -3.53 17.96
C LEU A 106 13.81 -2.81 17.46
N LEU A 107 13.33 -1.84 18.23
CA LEU A 107 12.22 -0.97 17.84
C LEU A 107 12.76 0.38 17.39
N TYR A 108 12.52 0.74 16.14
CA TYR A 108 12.94 2.02 15.55
C TYR A 108 11.80 2.67 14.77
N ARG A 109 11.89 3.98 14.61
CA ARG A 109 10.94 4.74 13.78
C ARG A 109 11.39 4.68 12.32
N GLY A 110 10.50 4.23 11.45
CA GLY A 110 10.72 4.17 10.02
C GLY A 110 9.48 4.57 9.23
N SER A 111 9.63 4.68 7.91
CA SER A 111 8.52 4.90 6.98
C SER A 111 8.40 3.71 6.04
N LYS A 112 7.20 3.18 5.90
CA LYS A 112 6.86 2.10 4.96
C LYS A 112 5.55 2.44 4.27
N PRO A 113 5.46 2.34 2.92
CA PRO A 113 4.18 2.44 2.22
C PRO A 113 3.24 1.33 2.69
N VAL A 114 2.03 1.70 3.04
CA VAL A 114 0.95 0.78 3.44
C VAL A 114 -0.35 1.20 2.78
N MET A 115 -1.27 0.24 2.61
CA MET A 115 -2.61 0.57 2.15
C MET A 115 -3.32 1.46 3.15
N TRP A 116 -4.05 2.44 2.64
CA TRP A 116 -4.80 3.41 3.43
C TRP A 116 -6.28 3.36 3.06
N SER A 117 -7.14 3.14 4.03
CA SER A 117 -8.58 3.31 3.83
C SER A 117 -8.96 4.78 3.93
N VAL A 118 -9.50 5.33 2.85
CA VAL A 118 -9.99 6.72 2.81
C VAL A 118 -11.32 6.88 3.55
N VAL A 119 -12.04 5.79 3.78
CA VAL A 119 -13.34 5.77 4.47
C VAL A 119 -13.12 5.76 5.98
N GLU A 120 -12.35 4.79 6.48
CA GLU A 120 -12.02 4.66 7.91
C GLU A 120 -10.91 5.62 8.35
N ARG A 121 -10.17 6.21 7.40
CA ARG A 121 -9.04 7.12 7.64
C ARG A 121 -7.95 6.47 8.50
N THR A 122 -7.58 5.26 8.13
CA THR A 122 -6.55 4.48 8.82
C THR A 122 -5.72 3.64 7.86
N ALA A 123 -4.53 3.25 8.32
CA ALA A 123 -3.74 2.25 7.64
C ALA A 123 -4.37 0.86 7.81
N LEU A 124 -4.29 0.04 6.77
CA LEU A 124 -4.76 -1.34 6.78
C LEU A 124 -3.59 -2.29 6.98
N ALA A 125 -3.79 -3.35 7.76
CA ALA A 125 -2.90 -4.49 7.77
C ALA A 125 -3.01 -5.25 6.44
N GLU A 126 -1.95 -5.95 6.03
CA GLU A 126 -1.94 -6.71 4.78
C GLU A 126 -3.06 -7.76 4.72
N ALA A 127 -3.40 -8.36 5.86
CA ALA A 127 -4.50 -9.33 5.97
C ALA A 127 -5.91 -8.72 5.81
N GLU A 128 -6.04 -7.41 5.91
CA GLU A 128 -7.31 -6.68 5.74
C GLU A 128 -7.51 -6.21 4.31
N VAL A 129 -6.49 -6.35 3.44
CA VAL A 129 -6.55 -5.93 2.04
C VAL A 129 -7.12 -7.08 1.20
N GLU A 130 -8.23 -6.79 0.53
CA GLU A 130 -8.84 -7.71 -0.43
C GLU A 130 -8.48 -7.30 -1.86
N TYR A 131 -8.21 -8.28 -2.71
CA TYR A 131 -7.87 -8.09 -4.11
C TYR A 131 -9.03 -8.56 -4.99
N HIS A 132 -9.46 -7.67 -5.87
CA HIS A 132 -10.52 -7.94 -6.84
C HIS A 132 -10.05 -7.56 -8.24
N ASP A 133 -10.55 -8.26 -9.25
CA ASP A 133 -10.32 -7.90 -10.64
C ASP A 133 -10.91 -6.51 -10.90
N HIS A 134 -10.10 -5.62 -11.46
CA HIS A 134 -10.47 -4.26 -11.74
C HIS A 134 -10.04 -3.86 -13.15
N THR A 135 -10.98 -3.31 -13.92
CA THR A 135 -10.68 -2.72 -15.22
C THR A 135 -10.27 -1.27 -15.03
N SER A 136 -9.00 -0.98 -15.34
CA SER A 136 -8.42 0.37 -15.22
C SER A 136 -8.18 0.98 -16.58
N THR A 137 -8.35 2.31 -16.68
CA THR A 137 -7.93 3.05 -17.87
C THR A 137 -6.42 3.23 -17.86
N THR A 138 -5.78 2.75 -18.92
CA THR A 138 -4.35 2.95 -19.15
C THR A 138 -4.14 3.90 -20.31
N ILE A 139 -3.07 4.69 -20.25
CA ILE A 139 -2.74 5.63 -21.31
C ILE A 139 -1.25 5.59 -21.63
N TYR A 140 -0.96 5.86 -22.90
CA TYR A 140 0.37 6.22 -23.37
C TYR A 140 0.46 7.74 -23.44
N VAL A 141 1.55 8.31 -22.97
CA VAL A 141 1.77 9.76 -22.95
C VAL A 141 3.12 10.06 -23.58
N LYS A 142 3.15 11.00 -24.51
CA LYS A 142 4.39 11.50 -25.11
C LYS A 142 4.84 12.78 -24.41
N PHE A 143 6.09 12.83 -23.98
CA PHE A 143 6.75 13.99 -23.40
C PHE A 143 7.78 14.52 -24.38
N PRO A 144 7.59 15.72 -24.94
CA PRO A 144 8.53 16.28 -25.92
C PRO A 144 9.89 16.60 -25.26
N VAL A 145 10.96 16.29 -25.94
CA VAL A 145 12.30 16.72 -25.58
C VAL A 145 12.51 18.14 -26.10
N THR A 146 12.59 19.11 -25.20
CA THR A 146 12.70 20.53 -25.53
C THR A 146 14.13 21.06 -25.48
N GLY A 147 15.06 20.28 -25.01
CA GLY A 147 16.48 20.60 -24.91
C GLY A 147 17.20 19.70 -23.92
N TYR A 148 18.50 19.79 -23.88
CA TYR A 148 19.35 19.09 -22.93
C TYR A 148 20.29 20.08 -22.24
N ARG A 149 20.75 19.72 -21.05
CA ARG A 149 21.84 20.44 -20.38
C ARG A 149 23.00 19.49 -20.22
N GLU A 150 24.17 19.92 -20.65
CA GLU A 150 25.39 19.22 -20.29
C GLU A 150 25.65 19.35 -18.79
N CYS A 151 25.75 18.22 -18.10
CA CYS A 151 26.23 18.19 -16.73
C CYS A 151 27.75 18.38 -16.76
N ASN A 152 28.21 19.64 -16.73
CA ASN A 152 29.63 19.91 -16.50
C ASN A 152 29.95 19.51 -15.04
N SER A 153 30.67 18.39 -14.90
CA SER A 153 31.09 17.78 -13.63
C SER A 153 32.20 18.55 -12.90
N THR A 154 32.15 19.89 -12.86
CA THR A 154 33.18 20.70 -12.19
C THR A 154 32.82 21.24 -10.82
N HIS A 155 31.65 20.89 -10.26
CA HIS A 155 31.31 21.28 -8.87
C HIS A 155 30.90 20.05 -8.09
N GLY A 156 31.75 19.73 -7.09
CA GLY A 156 31.54 18.61 -6.18
C GLY A 156 30.24 18.72 -5.39
N GLY A 157 29.58 17.58 -5.27
CA GLY A 157 28.44 17.36 -4.38
C GLY A 157 27.15 17.04 -5.08
N ASP A 158 27.09 15.89 -5.74
CA ASP A 158 25.81 15.26 -6.10
C ASP A 158 25.26 14.53 -4.88
N PRO A 159 24.13 14.97 -4.29
CA PRO A 159 23.52 14.31 -3.14
C PRO A 159 22.96 12.91 -3.45
N ALA A 160 22.92 12.47 -4.71
CA ALA A 160 22.39 11.19 -5.13
C ALA A 160 23.45 10.14 -5.48
N GLY A 161 24.75 10.47 -5.42
CA GLY A 161 25.84 9.50 -5.67
C GLY A 161 25.88 8.93 -7.10
N LEU A 162 25.30 9.62 -8.08
CA LEU A 162 25.37 9.25 -9.48
C LEU A 162 26.74 9.70 -10.02
N GLN A 163 27.68 8.78 -10.13
CA GLN A 163 28.93 9.03 -10.85
C GLN A 163 28.60 9.22 -12.34
N ALA A 164 28.96 10.38 -12.87
CA ALA A 164 28.98 10.58 -14.31
C ALA A 164 29.92 9.55 -14.97
N PRO A 165 29.63 9.02 -16.16
CA PRO A 165 30.50 8.09 -16.85
C PRO A 165 31.86 8.76 -17.13
N ASP A 166 32.92 8.06 -16.79
CA ASP A 166 34.35 8.54 -16.85
C ASP A 166 34.88 8.86 -18.27
N LYS A 167 34.03 8.88 -19.29
CA LYS A 167 34.42 9.18 -20.65
C LYS A 167 33.58 10.30 -21.25
N ALA A 168 34.16 11.47 -21.32
CA ALA A 168 33.61 12.64 -22.03
C ALA A 168 33.39 12.42 -23.55
N ASP A 169 33.85 11.30 -24.09
CA ASP A 169 33.82 11.01 -25.54
C ASP A 169 32.46 10.45 -26.01
N ASP A 170 31.59 9.99 -25.12
CA ASP A 170 30.29 9.41 -25.49
C ASP A 170 29.14 10.44 -25.51
N ILE A 171 29.39 11.70 -25.13
CA ILE A 171 28.36 12.74 -25.02
C ILE A 171 28.08 13.44 -26.37
N HIS A 172 28.92 13.28 -27.34
CA HIS A 172 28.78 13.92 -28.67
C HIS A 172 27.79 13.22 -29.61
N LEU A 173 27.15 12.15 -29.20
CA LEU A 173 26.23 11.36 -30.04
C LEU A 173 24.78 11.86 -30.06
N PHE A 174 24.44 12.96 -29.36
CA PHE A 174 23.03 13.34 -29.20
C PHE A 174 22.60 14.77 -29.61
N PRO A 175 23.11 15.37 -30.75
CA PRO A 175 22.56 16.63 -31.20
C PRO A 175 21.14 16.54 -31.83
N SER A 176 20.58 15.36 -31.97
CA SER A 176 19.43 15.14 -32.85
C SER A 176 18.11 14.73 -32.18
N TYR A 177 17.98 14.85 -30.85
CA TYR A 177 16.73 14.45 -30.19
C TYR A 177 15.79 15.62 -29.85
N GLU A 178 16.17 16.87 -30.15
CA GLU A 178 15.25 17.99 -30.08
C GLU A 178 14.07 17.73 -31.03
N GLY A 179 12.86 17.81 -30.50
CA GLY A 179 11.64 17.51 -31.25
C GLY A 179 11.18 16.05 -31.17
N ALA A 180 12.03 15.13 -30.70
CA ALA A 180 11.56 13.79 -30.37
C ALA A 180 10.74 13.79 -29.06
N SER A 181 9.93 12.77 -28.87
CA SER A 181 9.16 12.60 -27.63
C SER A 181 9.48 11.28 -26.96
N ILE A 182 9.66 11.30 -25.65
CA ILE A 182 9.74 10.08 -24.84
C ILE A 182 8.32 9.60 -24.56
N VAL A 183 8.01 8.34 -24.86
CA VAL A 183 6.70 7.76 -24.60
C VAL A 183 6.75 6.93 -23.34
N ILE A 184 5.82 7.18 -22.44
CA ILE A 184 5.59 6.39 -21.23
C ILE A 184 4.21 5.75 -21.26
N TRP A 185 4.05 4.70 -20.48
CA TRP A 185 2.75 4.06 -20.22
C TRP A 185 2.41 4.14 -18.73
N THR A 186 1.15 4.39 -18.41
CA THR A 186 0.71 4.47 -17.02
C THR A 186 -0.69 3.91 -16.83
N THR A 187 -0.91 3.25 -15.68
CA THR A 187 -2.22 2.83 -15.18
C THR A 187 -2.86 3.88 -14.27
N THR A 188 -2.14 4.97 -13.97
CA THR A 188 -2.55 6.00 -13.02
C THR A 188 -2.51 7.39 -13.63
N PRO A 189 -3.35 7.67 -14.66
CA PRO A 189 -3.30 8.91 -15.44
C PRO A 189 -3.48 10.19 -14.61
N TRP A 190 -4.15 10.11 -13.47
CA TRP A 190 -4.33 11.24 -12.55
C TRP A 190 -3.05 11.71 -11.87
N THR A 191 -1.94 10.96 -11.97
CA THR A 191 -0.63 11.37 -11.43
C THR A 191 0.17 12.25 -12.38
N ILE A 192 -0.19 12.31 -13.67
CA ILE A 192 0.51 13.09 -14.71
C ILE A 192 0.71 14.58 -14.34
N PRO A 193 -0.28 15.30 -13.77
CA PRO A 193 -0.06 16.71 -13.40
C PRO A 193 1.06 16.92 -12.37
N GLY A 194 1.38 15.91 -11.57
CA GLY A 194 2.46 15.94 -10.58
C GLY A 194 3.79 15.35 -11.09
N ASN A 195 3.86 14.93 -12.35
CA ASN A 195 5.04 14.28 -12.91
C ASN A 195 6.23 15.26 -12.99
N ARG A 196 7.40 14.83 -12.50
CA ARG A 196 8.62 15.66 -12.48
C ARG A 196 9.79 15.07 -13.25
N ALA A 197 9.76 13.77 -13.48
CA ALA A 197 10.86 13.06 -14.12
C ALA A 197 10.36 11.77 -14.76
N ILE A 198 11.15 11.26 -15.70
CA ILE A 198 10.96 9.95 -16.32
C ILE A 198 12.16 9.10 -15.90
N ALA A 199 11.88 7.95 -15.26
CA ALA A 199 12.93 6.98 -14.93
C ALA A 199 13.26 6.12 -16.16
N PHE A 200 14.52 5.80 -16.33
CA PHE A 200 14.99 4.85 -17.33
C PHE A 200 15.91 3.81 -16.69
N SER A 201 16.12 2.70 -17.36
CA SER A 201 17.10 1.68 -16.94
C SER A 201 18.30 1.70 -17.88
N LYS A 202 19.51 1.73 -17.31
CA LYS A 202 20.76 1.61 -18.08
C LYS A 202 20.95 0.23 -18.74
N ASP A 203 20.21 -0.78 -18.25
CA ASP A 203 20.30 -2.15 -18.75
C ASP A 203 19.28 -2.44 -19.87
N VAL A 204 18.53 -1.42 -20.29
CA VAL A 204 17.53 -1.49 -21.37
C VAL A 204 18.02 -0.65 -22.54
N THR A 205 18.00 -1.23 -23.73
CA THR A 205 18.30 -0.51 -24.98
C THR A 205 17.10 0.36 -25.35
N TYR A 206 17.37 1.62 -25.65
CA TYR A 206 16.40 2.59 -26.17
C TYR A 206 16.81 3.01 -27.57
N ALA A 207 15.82 3.23 -28.44
CA ALA A 207 16.07 3.72 -29.78
C ALA A 207 15.11 4.87 -30.12
N VAL A 208 15.49 5.64 -31.11
CA VAL A 208 14.64 6.67 -31.71
C VAL A 208 14.00 6.09 -32.95
N TYR A 209 12.70 6.23 -33.04
CA TYR A 209 11.91 5.73 -34.15
C TYR A 209 11.18 6.88 -34.83
N GLU A 210 11.23 6.94 -36.14
CA GLU A 210 10.46 7.88 -36.95
C GLU A 210 9.15 7.22 -37.39
N VAL A 211 8.01 7.91 -37.18
CA VAL A 211 6.74 7.47 -37.72
C VAL A 211 6.70 7.74 -39.22
N THR A 212 6.75 6.70 -40.04
CA THR A 212 6.72 6.83 -41.49
C THR A 212 5.34 6.64 -42.09
N GLU A 213 4.44 5.91 -41.38
CA GLU A 213 3.06 5.72 -41.84
C GLU A 213 2.09 5.63 -40.64
N ALA A 214 1.04 6.45 -40.66
CA ALA A 214 -0.04 6.43 -39.69
C ALA A 214 -1.33 6.99 -40.27
N PRO A 215 -2.53 6.61 -39.75
CA PRO A 215 -3.81 7.19 -40.16
C PRO A 215 -3.84 8.71 -39.97
N HIS A 216 -4.53 9.43 -40.84
CA HIS A 216 -4.58 10.89 -40.82
C HIS A 216 -5.16 11.46 -39.51
N ASP A 217 -6.12 10.78 -38.91
CA ASP A 217 -6.78 11.14 -37.65
C ASP A 217 -6.07 10.62 -36.38
N ASN A 218 -4.84 10.13 -36.53
CA ASN A 218 -4.08 9.54 -35.44
C ASN A 218 -3.40 10.58 -34.53
N TRP A 219 -3.15 10.23 -33.28
CA TRP A 219 -2.36 11.02 -32.32
C TRP A 219 -0.87 11.04 -32.69
N ALA A 220 -0.32 9.92 -33.16
CA ALA A 220 1.02 9.86 -33.73
C ALA A 220 0.96 10.32 -35.18
N LYS A 221 1.78 11.28 -35.57
CA LYS A 221 1.82 11.86 -36.93
C LYS A 221 3.05 11.37 -37.68
N VAL A 222 2.92 11.25 -38.98
CA VAL A 222 4.05 10.98 -39.87
C VAL A 222 5.11 12.08 -39.71
N GLY A 223 6.38 11.69 -39.58
CA GLY A 223 7.52 12.54 -39.30
C GLY A 223 7.78 12.82 -37.83
N GLU A 224 6.93 12.37 -36.90
CA GLU A 224 7.24 12.44 -35.46
C GLU A 224 8.27 11.37 -35.07
N HIS A 225 9.13 11.73 -34.13
CA HIS A 225 10.16 10.84 -33.58
C HIS A 225 9.83 10.48 -32.13
N PHE A 226 9.90 9.19 -31.82
CA PHE A 226 9.63 8.66 -30.49
C PHE A 226 10.85 7.92 -29.92
N ILE A 227 11.17 8.21 -28.68
CA ILE A 227 12.19 7.50 -27.91
C ILE A 227 11.48 6.42 -27.11
N LEU A 228 11.79 5.16 -27.39
CA LEU A 228 11.16 3.98 -26.81
C LEU A 228 12.21 2.94 -26.40
N ALA A 229 11.88 2.13 -25.41
CA ALA A 229 12.60 0.89 -25.18
C ALA A 229 12.39 -0.05 -26.40
N ASP A 230 13.48 -0.52 -26.97
CA ASP A 230 13.49 -1.32 -28.22
C ASP A 230 12.53 -2.51 -28.16
N LYS A 231 12.51 -3.22 -27.02
CA LYS A 231 11.63 -4.36 -26.79
C LYS A 231 10.13 -4.03 -26.74
N LEU A 232 9.77 -2.77 -26.53
CA LEU A 232 8.39 -2.31 -26.40
C LEU A 232 7.90 -1.54 -27.64
N ALA A 233 8.75 -1.26 -28.59
CA ALA A 233 8.44 -0.43 -29.75
C ALA A 233 7.24 -0.96 -30.53
N GLU A 234 7.21 -2.26 -30.85
CA GLU A 234 6.12 -2.90 -31.60
C GLU A 234 4.76 -2.76 -30.87
N GLU A 235 4.74 -3.02 -29.56
CA GLU A 235 3.51 -2.93 -28.77
C GLU A 235 3.00 -1.48 -28.68
N VAL A 236 3.91 -0.53 -28.46
CA VAL A 236 3.57 0.91 -28.38
C VAL A 236 3.05 1.41 -29.70
N PHE A 237 3.72 1.10 -30.81
CA PHE A 237 3.26 1.52 -32.16
C PHE A 237 1.96 0.87 -32.58
N LYS A 238 1.74 -0.39 -32.23
CA LYS A 238 0.45 -1.05 -32.41
C LYS A 238 -0.67 -0.34 -31.64
N ALA A 239 -0.43 0.00 -30.36
CA ALA A 239 -1.38 0.75 -29.56
C ALA A 239 -1.63 2.16 -30.11
N ALA A 240 -0.59 2.81 -30.63
CA ALA A 240 -0.65 4.12 -31.28
C ALA A 240 -1.23 4.06 -32.72
N ARG A 241 -1.62 2.92 -33.22
CA ARG A 241 -2.13 2.71 -34.60
C ARG A 241 -1.15 3.20 -35.67
N VAL A 242 0.17 3.09 -35.41
CA VAL A 242 1.23 3.36 -36.40
C VAL A 242 1.46 2.09 -37.21
N THR A 243 1.49 2.22 -38.55
CA THR A 243 1.61 1.09 -39.47
C THR A 243 3.03 0.87 -39.97
N ALA A 244 3.86 1.93 -39.98
CA ALA A 244 5.28 1.83 -40.28
C ALA A 244 6.10 2.87 -39.52
N TYR A 245 7.33 2.46 -39.09
CA TYR A 245 8.27 3.25 -38.31
C TYR A 245 9.71 2.79 -38.51
#